data_3cf044a4190f0689e501f4c22b8558d4
#
_entry.id   3cf044a4190f0689e501f4c22b8558d4
#
_cell.length_a   1.000
_cell.length_b   1.000
_cell.length_c   1.000
_cell.angle_alpha   90.00
_cell.angle_beta   90.00
_cell.angle_gamma   90.00
#
_symmetry.space_group_name_H-M   'P 1'
#
loop_
_entity.id
_entity.type
_entity.pdbx_description
1 polymer ?
#
loop_
_entity_poly.entity_id
_entity_poly.type
_entity_poly.pdbx_seq_one_letter_code
_entity_poly.pdbx_strand_id
1 'polypeptide(L)'
;SNYSLYNNKRGCIINNNVDIENFEFVIVGNSHAQMYIPSLEPYFKKFSKKALLLPMTGCLPTMDVNISKECMNKSKEYFNNYSNDESIKTIIIATTWNHNQLYDGEKFINDSNHLRLAKSILKLINDLKKLEKKVFLIGPIQIPSYQLPQNLSRLLKFNHLTEEESFKVIIDIAKGK
;
A
#
# COMPACT_ATOMS: atom_id res chain seq x y z
N SER A 1 -6.87 -15.91 4.50
CA SER A 1 -7.53 -14.76 3.85
C SER A 1 -8.45 -15.28 2.75
N ASN A 2 -9.71 -14.93 2.84
CA ASN A 2 -10.68 -15.33 1.82
C ASN A 2 -10.58 -14.39 0.63
N TYR A 3 -10.33 -14.95 -0.54
CA TYR A 3 -10.40 -14.22 -1.80
C TYR A 3 -11.85 -13.99 -2.18
N SER A 4 -12.16 -12.79 -2.64
CA SER A 4 -13.45 -12.43 -3.21
C SER A 4 -13.25 -11.83 -4.59
N LEU A 5 -14.28 -11.93 -5.43
CA LEU A 5 -14.31 -11.20 -6.69
C LEU A 5 -15.01 -9.86 -6.45
N TYR A 6 -14.28 -8.79 -6.66
CA TYR A 6 -14.80 -7.44 -6.69
C TYR A 6 -14.76 -6.95 -8.13
N ASN A 7 -15.92 -6.74 -8.73
CA ASN A 7 -16.06 -6.38 -10.15
C ASN A 7 -15.21 -7.28 -11.08
N ASN A 8 -15.31 -8.61 -10.90
CA ASN A 8 -14.55 -9.63 -11.61
C ASN A 8 -13.03 -9.62 -11.36
N LYS A 9 -12.54 -8.88 -10.36
CA LYS A 9 -11.14 -8.85 -9.97
C LYS A 9 -10.92 -9.52 -8.62
N ARG A 10 -9.76 -10.15 -8.46
CA ARG A 10 -9.38 -10.75 -7.19
C ARG A 10 -9.13 -9.66 -6.15
N GLY A 11 -9.91 -9.70 -5.10
CA GLY A 11 -9.70 -8.93 -3.88
C GLY A 11 -9.53 -9.86 -2.68
N CYS A 12 -8.92 -9.38 -1.61
CA CYS A 12 -8.86 -10.10 -0.34
C CYS A 12 -9.75 -9.39 0.67
N ILE A 13 -10.71 -10.12 1.24
CA ILE A 13 -11.57 -9.58 2.29
C ILE A 13 -10.80 -9.59 3.61
N ILE A 14 -10.81 -8.45 4.29
CA ILE A 14 -10.27 -8.28 5.63
C ILE A 14 -11.46 -8.23 6.59
N ASN A 15 -11.39 -9.01 7.68
CA ASN A 15 -12.47 -9.19 8.65
C ASN A 15 -13.74 -9.78 8.02
N ASN A 16 -13.63 -11.02 7.56
CA ASN A 16 -14.74 -11.74 6.91
C ASN A 16 -15.87 -12.17 7.87
N ASN A 17 -15.68 -12.00 9.18
CA ASN A 17 -16.64 -12.40 10.21
C ASN A 17 -17.82 -11.42 10.37
N VAL A 18 -17.80 -10.31 9.64
CA VAL A 18 -18.84 -9.29 9.66
C VAL A 18 -19.74 -9.51 8.46
N ASP A 19 -21.02 -9.73 8.73
CA ASP A 19 -22.06 -9.85 7.70
C ASP A 19 -22.45 -8.46 7.19
N ILE A 20 -21.61 -7.91 6.32
CA ILE A 20 -21.82 -6.63 5.64
C ILE A 20 -21.69 -6.91 4.14
N GLU A 21 -22.72 -6.64 3.36
CA GLU A 21 -22.72 -6.86 1.91
C GLU A 21 -21.69 -5.98 1.19
N ASN A 22 -21.53 -4.74 1.63
CA ASN A 22 -20.71 -3.73 0.96
C ASN A 22 -19.42 -3.39 1.74
N PHE A 23 -18.40 -2.97 1.02
CA PHE A 23 -17.14 -2.52 1.61
C PHE A 23 -17.15 -1.00 1.78
N GLU A 24 -16.99 -0.52 3.01
CA GLU A 24 -16.79 0.91 3.28
C GLU A 24 -15.31 1.33 3.04
N PHE A 25 -14.39 0.38 3.18
CA PHE A 25 -12.95 0.59 3.10
C PHE A 25 -12.33 -0.21 1.96
N VAL A 26 -11.48 0.45 1.18
CA VAL A 26 -10.61 -0.21 0.22
C VAL A 26 -9.16 0.11 0.52
N ILE A 27 -8.31 -0.91 0.47
CA ILE A 27 -6.86 -0.78 0.59
C ILE A 27 -6.28 -1.06 -0.79
N VAL A 28 -5.58 -0.09 -1.36
CA VAL A 28 -4.97 -0.22 -2.68
C VAL A 28 -3.46 -0.04 -2.61
N GLY A 29 -2.74 -0.80 -3.41
CA GLY A 29 -1.30 -0.70 -3.53
C GLY A 29 -0.63 -2.01 -3.91
N ASN A 30 0.69 -2.00 -3.90
CA ASN A 30 1.50 -3.17 -4.24
C ASN A 30 1.69 -4.11 -3.02
N SER A 31 2.78 -4.88 -3.03
CA SER A 31 3.12 -5.78 -1.90
C SER A 31 3.20 -5.06 -0.55
N HIS A 32 3.55 -3.78 -0.53
CA HIS A 32 3.56 -2.99 0.71
C HIS A 32 2.17 -2.86 1.32
N ALA A 33 1.11 -2.69 0.52
CA ALA A 33 -0.26 -2.70 1.04
C ALA A 33 -0.59 -4.03 1.74
N GLN A 34 -0.12 -5.15 1.19
CA GLN A 34 -0.31 -6.47 1.80
C GLN A 34 0.43 -6.62 3.14
N MET A 35 1.62 -6.03 3.26
CA MET A 35 2.41 -6.09 4.51
C MET A 35 1.72 -5.41 5.71
N TYR A 36 0.85 -4.42 5.47
CA TYR A 36 0.13 -3.73 6.53
C TYR A 36 -1.12 -4.46 7.01
N ILE A 37 -1.60 -5.48 6.29
CA ILE A 37 -2.83 -6.18 6.64
C ILE A 37 -2.82 -6.77 8.06
N PRO A 38 -1.76 -7.46 8.51
CA PRO A 38 -1.71 -7.99 9.88
C PRO A 38 -1.86 -6.91 10.96
N SER A 39 -1.38 -5.68 10.69
CA SER A 39 -1.49 -4.55 11.61
C SER A 39 -2.85 -3.86 11.54
N LEU A 40 -3.50 -3.85 10.38
CA LEU A 40 -4.79 -3.20 10.17
C LEU A 40 -5.98 -4.10 10.55
N GLU A 41 -5.86 -5.40 10.36
CA GLU A 41 -6.95 -6.35 10.61
C GLU A 41 -7.51 -6.29 12.05
N PRO A 42 -6.70 -6.16 13.12
CA PRO A 42 -7.21 -6.03 14.49
C PRO A 42 -8.12 -4.79 14.68
N TYR A 43 -7.83 -3.69 13.97
CA TYR A 43 -8.67 -2.48 14.01
C TYR A 43 -9.99 -2.71 13.30
N PHE A 44 -9.98 -3.33 12.12
CA PHE A 44 -11.22 -3.68 11.43
C PHE A 44 -12.09 -4.62 12.25
N LYS A 45 -11.49 -5.60 12.94
CA LYS A 45 -12.20 -6.49 13.88
C LYS A 45 -12.77 -5.74 15.06
N LYS A 46 -11.98 -4.87 15.72
CA LYS A 46 -12.40 -4.09 16.89
C LYS A 46 -13.60 -3.20 16.61
N PHE A 47 -13.67 -2.61 15.43
CA PHE A 47 -14.73 -1.69 15.03
C PHE A 47 -15.82 -2.34 14.19
N SER A 48 -15.82 -3.67 14.07
CA SER A 48 -16.78 -4.44 13.25
C SER A 48 -16.88 -3.90 11.82
N LYS A 49 -15.73 -3.49 11.24
CA LYS A 49 -15.65 -2.99 9.88
C LYS A 49 -15.08 -4.04 8.94
N LYS A 50 -15.49 -3.99 7.69
CA LYS A 50 -15.04 -4.87 6.61
C LYS A 50 -14.26 -4.04 5.58
N ALA A 51 -13.13 -4.54 5.14
CA ALA A 51 -12.31 -3.87 4.14
C ALA A 51 -11.97 -4.82 2.98
N LEU A 52 -11.79 -4.24 1.82
CA LEU A 52 -11.35 -4.93 0.62
C LEU A 52 -9.91 -4.52 0.29
N LEU A 53 -8.99 -5.45 0.23
CA LEU A 53 -7.66 -5.24 -0.33
C LEU A 53 -7.69 -5.53 -1.83
N LEU A 54 -7.32 -4.56 -2.64
CA LEU A 54 -7.11 -4.70 -4.09
C LEU A 54 -5.59 -4.79 -4.36
N PRO A 55 -5.05 -5.99 -4.51
CA PRO A 55 -3.61 -6.18 -4.64
C PRO A 55 -3.15 -5.80 -6.06
N MET A 56 -2.21 -4.87 -6.11
CA MET A 56 -1.56 -4.43 -7.34
C MET A 56 -0.10 -4.91 -7.37
N THR A 57 0.11 -6.20 -7.13
CA THR A 57 1.47 -6.77 -6.98
C THR A 57 2.42 -6.26 -8.06
N GLY A 58 3.52 -5.64 -7.61
CA GLY A 58 4.52 -5.05 -8.49
C GLY A 58 4.10 -3.74 -9.18
N CYS A 59 2.85 -3.27 -9.09
CA CYS A 59 2.37 -2.05 -9.72
C CYS A 59 2.16 -0.92 -8.71
N LEU A 60 2.22 0.33 -9.20
CA LEU A 60 1.87 1.51 -8.43
C LEU A 60 0.37 1.79 -8.54
N PRO A 61 -0.28 2.42 -7.55
CA PRO A 61 -1.70 2.77 -7.63
C PRO A 61 -1.98 4.01 -8.49
N THR A 62 -1.01 4.52 -9.19
CA THR A 62 -1.06 5.75 -9.97
C THR A 62 -1.44 5.51 -11.43
N MET A 63 -2.15 6.48 -12.06
CA MET A 63 -2.76 6.32 -13.37
C MET A 63 -2.01 7.03 -14.51
N ASP A 64 -1.14 7.99 -14.19
CA ASP A 64 -0.39 8.80 -15.16
C ASP A 64 1.10 8.45 -15.23
N VAL A 65 1.63 7.79 -14.20
CA VAL A 65 2.92 7.12 -14.22
C VAL A 65 2.81 5.77 -13.54
N ASN A 66 3.59 4.79 -13.99
CA ASN A 66 3.62 3.46 -13.38
C ASN A 66 4.94 2.77 -13.75
N ILE A 67 5.13 1.53 -13.34
CA ILE A 67 6.32 0.74 -13.69
C ILE A 67 6.23 0.09 -15.09
N SER A 68 5.03 0.01 -15.68
CA SER A 68 4.81 -0.48 -17.03
C SER A 68 3.44 -0.02 -17.55
N LYS A 69 3.21 -0.18 -18.87
CA LYS A 69 1.91 0.06 -19.50
C LYS A 69 0.80 -0.81 -18.91
N GLU A 70 1.09 -2.07 -18.63
CA GLU A 70 0.14 -3.02 -18.05
C GLU A 70 -0.27 -2.58 -16.63
N CYS A 71 0.72 -2.17 -15.82
CA CYS A 71 0.48 -1.63 -14.50
C CYS A 71 -0.37 -0.36 -14.53
N MET A 72 -0.12 0.52 -15.48
CA MET A 72 -0.91 1.73 -15.67
C MET A 72 -2.38 1.41 -16.01
N ASN A 73 -2.60 0.48 -16.92
CA ASN A 73 -3.94 0.04 -17.33
C ASN A 73 -4.68 -0.60 -16.13
N LYS A 74 -4.00 -1.47 -15.39
CA LYS A 74 -4.55 -2.08 -14.18
C LYS A 74 -4.92 -1.04 -13.12
N SER A 75 -4.08 -0.02 -12.93
CA SER A 75 -4.35 1.06 -11.98
C SER A 75 -5.57 1.88 -12.38
N LYS A 76 -5.72 2.21 -13.66
CA LYS A 76 -6.90 2.91 -14.20
C LYS A 76 -8.17 2.09 -14.01
N GLU A 77 -8.12 0.79 -14.27
CA GLU A 77 -9.25 -0.10 -14.10
C GLU A 77 -9.67 -0.18 -12.63
N TYR A 78 -8.72 -0.40 -11.71
CA TYR A 78 -9.03 -0.43 -10.28
C TYR A 78 -9.56 0.90 -9.77
N PHE A 79 -8.95 2.01 -10.20
CA PHE A 79 -9.44 3.34 -9.86
C PHE A 79 -10.89 3.52 -10.26
N ASN A 80 -11.26 3.21 -11.52
CA ASN A 80 -12.63 3.33 -11.99
C ASN A 80 -13.61 2.49 -11.16
N ASN A 81 -13.20 1.29 -10.75
CA ASN A 81 -14.05 0.42 -9.95
C ASN A 81 -14.31 1.00 -8.55
N TYR A 82 -13.25 1.30 -7.78
CA TYR A 82 -13.45 1.70 -6.39
C TYR A 82 -13.83 3.18 -6.22
N SER A 83 -13.51 4.03 -7.18
CA SER A 83 -13.87 5.46 -7.11
C SER A 83 -15.35 5.69 -7.38
N ASN A 84 -15.96 4.92 -8.28
CA ASN A 84 -17.37 5.01 -8.65
C ASN A 84 -18.30 4.19 -7.74
N ASP A 85 -17.76 3.35 -6.89
CA ASP A 85 -18.56 2.58 -5.93
C ASP A 85 -18.95 3.48 -4.75
N GLU A 86 -20.23 3.80 -4.64
CA GLU A 86 -20.76 4.67 -3.60
C GLU A 86 -20.67 4.09 -2.18
N SER A 87 -20.60 2.76 -2.06
CA SER A 87 -20.43 2.09 -0.76
C SER A 87 -19.04 2.34 -0.18
N ILE A 88 -18.04 2.52 -1.02
CA ILE A 88 -16.65 2.78 -0.62
C ILE A 88 -16.51 4.25 -0.23
N LYS A 89 -16.28 4.52 1.05
CA LYS A 89 -16.10 5.88 1.59
C LYS A 89 -14.64 6.21 1.87
N THR A 90 -13.83 5.19 2.14
CA THR A 90 -12.45 5.37 2.62
C THR A 90 -11.47 4.55 1.79
N ILE A 91 -10.45 5.22 1.28
CA ILE A 91 -9.36 4.60 0.52
C ILE A 91 -8.06 4.69 1.33
N ILE A 92 -7.42 3.56 1.54
CA ILE A 92 -6.10 3.47 2.17
C ILE A 92 -5.09 3.13 1.08
N ILE A 93 -4.13 4.02 0.84
CA ILE A 93 -3.11 3.86 -0.18
C ILE A 93 -1.79 3.47 0.50
N ALA A 94 -1.19 2.35 0.09
CA ALA A 94 0.13 1.93 0.54
C ALA A 94 0.93 1.36 -0.64
N THR A 95 2.10 1.93 -0.91
CA THR A 95 2.91 1.56 -2.07
C THR A 95 4.41 1.70 -1.78
N THR A 96 5.23 1.15 -2.67
CA THR A 96 6.66 1.47 -2.70
C THR A 96 6.88 2.88 -3.23
N TRP A 97 7.88 3.55 -2.69
CA TRP A 97 8.25 4.92 -3.07
C TRP A 97 9.57 4.99 -3.83
N ASN A 98 10.29 3.88 -3.87
CA ASN A 98 11.65 3.80 -4.40
C ASN A 98 11.63 3.24 -5.83
N HIS A 99 11.27 4.09 -6.79
CA HIS A 99 11.31 3.76 -8.21
C HIS A 99 12.08 4.86 -8.98
N ASN A 100 13.26 4.51 -9.48
CA ASN A 100 14.10 5.43 -10.24
C ASN A 100 13.65 5.58 -11.71
N GLN A 101 12.86 4.64 -12.21
CA GLN A 101 12.31 4.67 -13.56
C GLN A 101 10.80 4.44 -13.51
N LEU A 102 10.07 5.26 -14.23
CA LEU A 102 8.62 5.20 -14.37
C LEU A 102 8.22 5.26 -15.85
N TYR A 103 7.15 4.55 -16.18
CA TYR A 103 6.49 4.63 -17.49
C TYR A 103 5.41 5.72 -17.43
N ASP A 104 5.46 6.72 -18.32
CA ASP A 104 4.56 7.89 -18.32
C ASP A 104 3.35 7.76 -19.28
N GLY A 105 3.19 6.60 -19.87
CA GLY A 105 2.15 6.33 -20.88
C GLY A 105 2.72 6.20 -22.30
N GLU A 106 3.89 6.77 -22.56
CA GLU A 106 4.57 6.72 -23.84
C GLU A 106 5.94 6.06 -23.73
N LYS A 107 6.73 6.44 -22.74
CA LYS A 107 8.12 6.01 -22.55
C LYS A 107 8.49 5.86 -21.07
N PHE A 108 9.65 5.29 -20.83
CA PHE A 108 10.26 5.30 -19.52
C PHE A 108 10.97 6.62 -19.25
N ILE A 109 10.71 7.21 -18.10
CA ILE A 109 11.32 8.45 -17.60
C ILE A 109 12.13 8.18 -16.35
N ASN A 110 13.20 8.94 -16.14
CA ASN A 110 13.98 8.90 -14.90
C ASN A 110 13.24 9.69 -13.82
N ASP A 111 13.10 9.09 -12.63
CA ASP A 111 12.51 9.71 -11.43
C ASP A 111 13.41 9.48 -10.20
N SER A 112 14.71 9.63 -10.34
CA SER A 112 15.69 9.40 -9.27
C SER A 112 15.47 10.24 -8.02
N ASN A 113 14.79 11.37 -8.14
CA ASN A 113 14.39 12.23 -7.02
C ASN A 113 12.95 11.97 -6.52
N HIS A 114 12.26 10.98 -7.07
CA HIS A 114 10.90 10.56 -6.71
C HIS A 114 9.81 11.66 -6.79
N LEU A 115 10.09 12.77 -7.44
CA LEU A 115 9.15 13.90 -7.55
C LEU A 115 7.98 13.58 -8.48
N ARG A 116 8.22 12.82 -9.53
CA ARG A 116 7.17 12.46 -10.49
C ARG A 116 6.16 11.53 -9.84
N LEU A 117 6.64 10.51 -9.11
CA LEU A 117 5.78 9.61 -8.34
C LEU A 117 5.01 10.36 -7.27
N ALA A 118 5.64 11.24 -6.51
CA ALA A 118 4.98 12.02 -5.47
C ALA A 118 3.86 12.90 -6.05
N LYS A 119 4.10 13.59 -7.17
CA LYS A 119 3.07 14.39 -7.87
C LYS A 119 1.90 13.52 -8.35
N SER A 120 2.19 12.32 -8.85
CA SER A 120 1.15 11.39 -9.30
C SER A 120 0.29 10.86 -8.16
N ILE A 121 0.88 10.55 -7.01
CA ILE A 121 0.14 10.18 -5.80
C ILE A 121 -0.72 11.35 -5.31
N LEU A 122 -0.20 12.59 -5.29
CA LEU A 122 -0.99 13.76 -4.92
C LEU A 122 -2.16 13.98 -5.87
N LYS A 123 -1.97 13.78 -7.17
CA LYS A 123 -3.06 13.84 -8.14
C LYS A 123 -4.13 12.80 -7.84
N LEU A 124 -3.74 11.54 -7.62
CA LEU A 124 -4.66 10.47 -7.24
C LEU A 124 -5.48 10.84 -5.99
N ILE A 125 -4.82 11.36 -4.95
CA ILE A 125 -5.49 11.80 -3.71
C ILE A 125 -6.50 12.91 -4.01
N ASN A 126 -6.12 13.91 -4.80
CA ASN A 126 -7.00 15.02 -5.15
C ASN A 126 -8.20 14.55 -5.98
N ASP A 127 -8.00 13.64 -6.92
CA ASP A 127 -9.09 13.10 -7.73
C ASP A 127 -10.08 12.29 -6.87
N LEU A 128 -9.59 11.51 -5.90
CA LEU A 128 -10.44 10.82 -4.93
C LEU A 128 -11.20 11.77 -3.99
N LYS A 129 -10.55 12.84 -3.55
CA LYS A 129 -11.21 13.86 -2.70
C LYS A 129 -12.32 14.60 -3.44
N LYS A 130 -12.19 14.86 -4.74
CA LYS A 130 -13.27 15.43 -5.56
C LYS A 130 -14.49 14.50 -5.64
N LEU A 131 -14.29 13.20 -5.47
CA LEU A 131 -15.34 12.19 -5.39
C LEU A 131 -15.78 11.92 -3.94
N GLU A 132 -15.49 12.85 -3.03
CA GLU A 132 -15.85 12.80 -1.60
C GLU A 132 -15.30 11.58 -0.85
N LYS A 133 -14.26 10.93 -1.39
CA LYS A 133 -13.61 9.81 -0.72
C LYS A 133 -12.62 10.32 0.34
N LYS A 134 -12.67 9.73 1.52
CA LYS A 134 -11.65 9.91 2.56
C LYS A 134 -10.41 9.12 2.19
N VAL A 135 -9.24 9.76 2.19
CA VAL A 135 -7.99 9.12 1.77
C VAL A 135 -6.98 9.10 2.91
N PHE A 136 -6.45 7.93 3.20
CA PHE A 136 -5.31 7.72 4.07
C PHE A 136 -4.13 7.26 3.23
N LEU A 137 -3.00 7.91 3.39
CA LEU A 137 -1.74 7.54 2.77
C LEU A 137 -0.81 6.95 3.82
N ILE A 138 -0.41 5.70 3.62
CA ILE A 138 0.66 5.09 4.40
C ILE A 138 1.98 5.50 3.74
N GLY A 139 2.74 6.30 4.45
CA GLY A 139 4.01 6.87 3.96
C GLY A 139 5.08 5.80 3.70
N PRO A 140 6.21 6.23 3.13
CA PRO A 140 7.31 5.32 2.85
C PRO A 140 7.86 4.72 4.15
N ILE A 141 8.17 3.43 4.10
CA ILE A 141 8.98 2.81 5.14
C ILE A 141 10.41 3.31 4.94
N GLN A 142 11.01 3.80 6.00
CA GLN A 142 12.42 4.17 5.96
C GLN A 142 13.25 2.91 5.68
N ILE A 143 13.97 2.91 4.57
CA ILE A 143 14.85 1.79 4.21
C ILE A 143 16.22 2.10 4.82
N PRO A 144 16.71 1.28 5.74
CA PRO A 144 18.06 1.44 6.27
C PRO A 144 19.11 1.35 5.15
N SER A 145 20.20 2.11 5.29
CA SER A 145 21.30 2.10 4.31
C SER A 145 22.08 0.77 4.23
N TYR A 146 21.78 -0.19 5.09
CA TYR A 146 22.39 -1.51 5.15
C TYR A 146 21.30 -2.59 5.28
N GLN A 147 21.68 -3.85 5.05
CA GLN A 147 20.76 -4.99 5.10
C GLN A 147 20.35 -5.33 6.55
N LEU A 148 19.57 -4.43 7.18
CA LEU A 148 19.18 -4.50 8.59
C LEU A 148 18.55 -5.84 8.99
N PRO A 149 17.54 -6.39 8.25
CA PRO A 149 16.91 -7.64 8.68
C PRO A 149 17.89 -8.80 8.74
N GLN A 150 18.80 -8.89 7.76
CA GLN A 150 19.79 -9.95 7.71
C GLN A 150 20.86 -9.80 8.81
N ASN A 151 21.30 -8.57 9.09
CA ASN A 151 22.26 -8.28 10.13
C ASN A 151 21.66 -8.50 11.52
N LEU A 152 20.43 -8.05 11.78
CA LEU A 152 19.73 -8.33 13.03
C LEU A 152 19.50 -9.82 13.24
N SER A 153 19.09 -10.54 12.20
CA SER A 153 18.89 -11.98 12.27
C SER A 153 20.20 -12.73 12.61
N ARG A 154 21.33 -12.28 12.05
CA ARG A 154 22.66 -12.84 12.40
C ARG A 154 23.04 -12.53 13.84
N LEU A 155 22.88 -11.28 14.27
CA LEU A 155 23.23 -10.87 15.63
C LEU A 155 22.38 -11.60 16.69
N LEU A 156 21.09 -11.78 16.45
CA LEU A 156 20.21 -12.59 17.30
C LEU A 156 20.62 -14.08 17.31
N LYS A 157 20.88 -14.66 16.13
CA LYS A 157 21.26 -16.07 16.00
C LYS A 157 22.55 -16.40 16.76
N PHE A 158 23.49 -15.48 16.83
CA PHE A 158 24.77 -15.65 17.50
C PHE A 158 24.80 -15.03 18.91
N ASN A 159 23.65 -14.66 19.47
CA ASN A 159 23.51 -14.04 20.78
C ASN A 159 24.34 -12.77 20.98
N HIS A 160 24.58 -12.01 19.90
CA HIS A 160 25.24 -10.71 19.96
C HIS A 160 24.29 -9.56 20.29
N LEU A 161 22.97 -9.81 20.19
CA LEU A 161 21.89 -8.90 20.60
C LEU A 161 20.78 -9.69 21.24
N THR A 162 20.13 -9.10 22.24
CA THR A 162 18.85 -9.58 22.78
C THR A 162 17.70 -9.11 21.87
N GLU A 163 16.51 -9.70 22.02
CA GLU A 163 15.31 -9.24 21.32
C GLU A 163 15.00 -7.77 21.66
N GLU A 164 15.13 -7.37 22.93
CA GLU A 164 14.87 -6.01 23.41
C GLU A 164 15.82 -5.00 22.74
N GLU A 165 17.12 -5.29 22.66
CA GLU A 165 18.10 -4.46 21.97
C GLU A 165 17.82 -4.37 20.48
N SER A 166 17.34 -5.45 19.86
CA SER A 166 16.93 -5.44 18.45
C SER A 166 15.74 -4.52 18.19
N PHE A 167 14.72 -4.53 19.07
CA PHE A 167 13.61 -3.60 19.01
C PHE A 167 14.05 -2.15 19.15
N LYS A 168 14.99 -1.88 20.06
CA LYS A 168 15.55 -0.54 20.26
C LYS A 168 16.24 -0.03 18.98
N VAL A 169 17.06 -0.85 18.33
CA VAL A 169 17.71 -0.51 17.06
C VAL A 169 16.68 -0.17 15.98
N ILE A 170 15.60 -0.97 15.86
CA ILE A 170 14.53 -0.72 14.89
C ILE A 170 13.82 0.62 15.19
N ILE A 171 13.53 0.89 16.47
CA ILE A 171 12.89 2.15 16.87
C ILE A 171 13.79 3.35 16.61
N ASP A 172 15.10 3.26 16.89
CA ASP A 172 16.04 4.33 16.67
C ASP A 172 16.20 4.65 15.17
N ILE A 173 16.27 3.64 14.32
CA ILE A 173 16.25 3.80 12.86
C ILE A 173 14.94 4.46 12.40
N ALA A 174 13.81 4.04 12.91
CA ALA A 174 12.51 4.62 12.56
C ALA A 174 12.40 6.10 13.00
N LYS A 175 13.15 6.53 14.02
CA LYS A 175 13.24 7.91 14.48
C LYS A 175 14.33 8.74 13.80
N GLY A 176 15.05 8.15 12.85
CA GLY A 176 16.14 8.83 12.13
C GLY A 176 17.39 9.11 12.99
N LYS A 177 17.61 8.26 13.99
CA LYS A 177 18.79 8.32 14.88
C LYS A 177 19.87 7.35 14.45
#